data_9a314276fcdc0c401cad26cd12266ce0
#
_entry.id   9a314276fcdc0c401cad26cd12266ce0
#
_cell.length_a   1.000
_cell.length_b   1.000
_cell.length_c   1.000
_cell.angle_alpha   90.00
_cell.angle_beta   90.00
_cell.angle_gamma   90.00
#
_symmetry.space_group_name_H-M   'P 1'
#
loop_
_entity.id
_entity.type
_entity.pdbx_description
1 polymer ?
#
loop_
_entity_poly.entity_id
_entity_poly.type
_entity_poly.pdbx_seq_one_letter_code
_entity_poly.pdbx_strand_id
1 'polypeptide(L)'
;YSLIFSRCNLLQQLIFLLINIRKVEVILVSFGGYHSLLPSVLGRLFGKKVAIVVHGTDCVAFPQINYGNLQKPLIRWFIMKSYLFADIILPVSESLVYTENTYYSDKILRLGYSYHFNNINTPYKVIPNGLILSDWEIPYVEKEKNTFVSVMTCDQTERKGADLIINVAKLLTNCTFYIAGTRFIKGVEELPKNVKCLGRLTPSELRDLYSKTQFYLQLSNFEGFGVAICEAMLCYCVPIVSDVNFLPNIVGDTGFILRKREEIMLEKVIKNALNDN
;
A
#
# COMPACT_ATOMS: atom_id res chain seq x y z
N TYR A 1 0.95 13.44 26.20
CA TYR A 1 -0.21 12.54 26.36
C TYR A 1 -0.76 12.25 24.97
N SER A 2 -0.68 10.99 24.51
CA SER A 2 -1.37 10.53 23.30
C SER A 2 -2.64 9.79 23.70
N LEU A 3 -3.79 10.26 23.19
CA LEU A 3 -5.08 9.57 23.35
C LEU A 3 -5.37 8.87 22.01
N ILE A 4 -5.40 7.54 22.03
CA ILE A 4 -5.67 6.73 20.82
C ILE A 4 -7.13 6.30 20.84
N PHE A 5 -7.81 6.55 19.72
CA PHE A 5 -9.19 6.18 19.53
C PHE A 5 -9.33 5.39 18.22
N SER A 6 -9.73 4.14 18.32
CA SER A 6 -9.86 3.25 17.15
C SER A 6 -11.25 2.61 17.09
N ARG A 7 -11.80 2.49 15.87
CA ARG A 7 -13.02 1.76 15.49
C ARG A 7 -14.21 1.90 16.43
N CYS A 8 -14.94 3.01 16.30
CA CYS A 8 -16.20 3.24 17.02
C CYS A 8 -17.27 3.75 16.07
N ASN A 9 -18.53 3.66 16.52
CA ASN A 9 -19.59 4.36 15.84
C ASN A 9 -19.47 5.88 16.05
N LEU A 10 -20.14 6.67 15.25
CA LEU A 10 -20.05 8.14 15.27
C LEU A 10 -20.44 8.74 16.64
N LEU A 11 -21.36 8.14 17.36
CA LEU A 11 -21.78 8.61 18.68
C LEU A 11 -20.66 8.44 19.72
N GLN A 12 -20.04 7.28 19.74
CA GLN A 12 -18.88 7.01 20.63
C GLN A 12 -17.71 7.94 20.31
N GLN A 13 -17.45 8.17 19.02
CA GLN A 13 -16.42 9.12 18.58
C GLN A 13 -16.74 10.55 19.04
N LEU A 14 -18.00 10.98 18.90
CA LEU A 14 -18.44 12.30 19.37
C LEU A 14 -18.23 12.47 20.87
N ILE A 15 -18.71 11.51 21.68
CA ILE A 15 -18.54 11.54 23.14
C ILE A 15 -17.08 11.60 23.51
N PHE A 16 -16.22 10.74 22.92
CA PHE A 16 -14.79 10.73 23.17
C PHE A 16 -14.14 12.08 22.85
N LEU A 17 -14.45 12.66 21.70
CA LEU A 17 -13.93 13.95 21.30
C LEU A 17 -14.38 15.07 22.25
N LEU A 18 -15.65 15.16 22.59
CA LEU A 18 -16.15 16.19 23.50
C LEU A 18 -15.50 16.15 24.88
N ILE A 19 -15.22 14.95 25.42
CA ILE A 19 -14.57 14.78 26.73
C ILE A 19 -13.09 15.17 26.65
N ASN A 20 -12.41 14.91 25.52
CA ASN A 20 -10.95 14.97 25.47
C ASN A 20 -10.41 16.13 24.64
N ILE A 21 -11.20 16.78 23.79
CA ILE A 21 -10.73 17.80 22.83
C ILE A 21 -10.02 18.98 23.51
N ARG A 22 -10.43 19.33 24.73
CA ARG A 22 -9.77 20.41 25.50
C ARG A 22 -8.40 20.02 26.06
N LYS A 23 -8.12 18.71 26.15
CA LYS A 23 -6.88 18.15 26.72
C LYS A 23 -5.76 17.97 25.68
N VAL A 24 -6.06 18.13 24.40
CA VAL A 24 -5.12 17.94 23.30
C VAL A 24 -4.86 19.24 22.56
N GLU A 25 -3.71 19.36 21.93
CA GLU A 25 -3.35 20.50 21.08
C GLU A 25 -3.53 20.15 19.59
N VAL A 26 -3.26 18.90 19.25
CA VAL A 26 -3.30 18.39 17.88
C VAL A 26 -4.17 17.15 17.80
N ILE A 27 -4.95 17.07 16.74
CA ILE A 27 -5.74 15.90 16.37
C ILE A 27 -5.12 15.31 15.11
N LEU A 28 -4.58 14.09 15.23
CA LEU A 28 -4.05 13.33 14.10
C LEU A 28 -5.06 12.26 13.69
N VAL A 29 -5.49 12.31 12.44
CA VAL A 29 -6.46 11.35 11.88
C VAL A 29 -5.75 10.50 10.83
N SER A 30 -5.83 9.18 10.97
CA SER A 30 -5.33 8.23 9.96
C SER A 30 -6.46 7.88 9.00
N PHE A 31 -6.24 8.06 7.72
CA PHE A 31 -7.16 7.95 6.59
C PHE A 31 -8.30 9.01 6.57
N GLY A 32 -8.57 9.52 5.37
CA GLY A 32 -9.80 10.25 5.07
C GLY A 32 -11.01 9.32 4.97
N GLY A 33 -12.15 9.73 5.53
CA GLY A 33 -13.38 8.96 5.50
C GLY A 33 -14.51 9.62 6.31
N TYR A 34 -15.61 8.92 6.53
CA TYR A 34 -16.68 9.44 7.41
C TYR A 34 -16.21 9.64 8.86
N HIS A 35 -15.26 8.85 9.34
CA HIS A 35 -14.67 8.97 10.68
C HIS A 35 -13.73 10.18 10.82
N SER A 36 -13.22 10.74 9.73
CA SER A 36 -12.31 11.89 9.77
C SER A 36 -13.04 13.24 9.82
N LEU A 37 -14.30 13.31 9.39
CA LEU A 37 -15.02 14.57 9.32
C LEU A 37 -15.28 15.16 10.71
N LEU A 38 -15.76 14.34 11.64
CA LEU A 38 -16.10 14.80 13.00
C LEU A 38 -14.89 15.38 13.75
N PRO A 39 -13.73 14.69 13.80
CA PRO A 39 -12.50 15.27 14.36
C PRO A 39 -12.06 16.56 13.67
N SER A 40 -12.19 16.65 12.34
CA SER A 40 -11.79 17.85 11.59
C SER A 40 -12.69 19.05 11.91
N VAL A 41 -14.01 18.83 11.94
CA VAL A 41 -14.97 19.91 12.28
C VAL A 41 -14.81 20.35 13.74
N LEU A 42 -14.79 19.42 14.67
CA LEU A 42 -14.65 19.77 16.09
C LEU A 42 -13.29 20.37 16.40
N GLY A 43 -12.20 19.84 15.79
CA GLY A 43 -10.88 20.43 15.92
C GLY A 43 -10.89 21.90 15.53
N ARG A 44 -11.43 22.24 14.38
CA ARG A 44 -11.57 23.63 13.92
C ARG A 44 -12.44 24.48 14.86
N LEU A 45 -13.58 23.96 15.32
CA LEU A 45 -14.47 24.66 16.24
C LEU A 45 -13.83 24.96 17.60
N PHE A 46 -12.98 24.05 18.10
CA PHE A 46 -12.30 24.20 19.38
C PHE A 46 -10.87 24.78 19.25
N GLY A 47 -10.51 25.30 18.07
CA GLY A 47 -9.21 25.91 17.82
C GLY A 47 -8.02 24.94 17.94
N LYS A 48 -8.26 23.64 17.68
CA LYS A 48 -7.22 22.59 17.67
C LYS A 48 -6.66 22.39 16.29
N LYS A 49 -5.37 22.08 16.21
CA LYS A 49 -4.74 21.73 14.93
C LYS A 49 -5.16 20.34 14.48
N VAL A 50 -5.52 20.18 13.22
CA VAL A 50 -5.97 18.90 12.64
C VAL A 50 -5.06 18.52 11.48
N ALA A 51 -4.46 17.34 11.59
CA ALA A 51 -3.68 16.72 10.53
C ALA A 51 -4.31 15.40 10.08
N ILE A 52 -4.40 15.18 8.76
CA ILE A 52 -4.94 13.94 8.18
C ILE A 52 -3.83 13.23 7.42
N VAL A 53 -3.51 11.99 7.84
CA VAL A 53 -2.57 11.11 7.15
C VAL A 53 -3.30 10.36 6.05
N VAL A 54 -2.79 10.47 4.80
CA VAL A 54 -3.35 9.84 3.60
C VAL A 54 -2.51 8.63 3.23
N HIS A 55 -3.16 7.45 3.12
CA HIS A 55 -2.47 6.18 2.91
C HIS A 55 -2.73 5.50 1.56
N GLY A 56 -3.73 5.95 0.80
CA GLY A 56 -4.00 5.42 -0.54
C GLY A 56 -5.48 5.18 -0.85
N THR A 57 -6.21 4.39 -0.06
CA THR A 57 -7.65 4.13 -0.30
C THR A 57 -8.51 5.38 -0.25
N ASP A 58 -8.08 6.36 0.49
CA ASP A 58 -8.74 7.63 0.77
C ASP A 58 -8.40 8.76 -0.23
N CYS A 59 -7.56 8.47 -1.21
CA CYS A 59 -7.14 9.47 -2.22
C CYS A 59 -7.37 9.02 -3.67
N VAL A 60 -8.00 7.87 -3.89
CA VAL A 60 -8.11 7.29 -5.23
C VAL A 60 -9.53 6.77 -5.53
N ALA A 61 -9.90 6.86 -6.81
CA ALA A 61 -10.94 6.08 -7.44
C ALA A 61 -10.32 5.30 -8.60
N PHE A 62 -10.30 3.99 -8.51
CA PHE A 62 -9.78 3.09 -9.53
C PHE A 62 -10.84 2.02 -9.85
N PRO A 63 -11.88 2.38 -10.66
CA PRO A 63 -13.04 1.52 -10.90
C PRO A 63 -12.70 0.18 -11.54
N GLN A 64 -11.67 0.13 -12.39
CA GLN A 64 -11.27 -1.06 -13.14
C GLN A 64 -10.90 -2.24 -12.24
N ILE A 65 -10.43 -1.97 -11.02
CA ILE A 65 -10.08 -2.97 -10.01
C ILE A 65 -10.92 -2.81 -8.72
N ASN A 66 -12.03 -2.08 -8.80
CA ASN A 66 -12.92 -1.77 -7.67
C ASN A 66 -12.17 -1.27 -6.41
N TYR A 67 -11.15 -0.41 -6.61
CA TYR A 67 -10.29 0.08 -5.53
C TYR A 67 -10.43 1.59 -5.30
N GLY A 68 -10.41 1.99 -4.03
CA GLY A 68 -10.43 3.37 -3.58
C GLY A 68 -11.79 3.88 -3.13
N ASN A 69 -11.79 4.69 -2.09
CA ASN A 69 -13.00 5.20 -1.45
C ASN A 69 -13.65 6.35 -2.25
N LEU A 70 -12.90 7.01 -3.14
CA LEU A 70 -13.44 8.12 -3.93
C LEU A 70 -14.42 7.69 -5.01
N GLN A 71 -14.56 6.37 -5.27
CA GLN A 71 -15.63 5.81 -6.12
C GLN A 71 -17.02 5.94 -5.47
N LYS A 72 -17.09 6.00 -4.14
CA LYS A 72 -18.33 6.02 -3.38
C LYS A 72 -18.73 7.47 -3.10
N PRO A 73 -19.79 8.02 -3.72
CA PRO A 73 -20.09 9.46 -3.68
C PRO A 73 -20.19 10.03 -2.26
N LEU A 74 -20.85 9.29 -1.36
CA LEU A 74 -21.01 9.72 0.04
C LEU A 74 -19.67 9.76 0.78
N ILE A 75 -18.84 8.70 0.66
CA ILE A 75 -17.52 8.65 1.31
C ILE A 75 -16.60 9.71 0.71
N ARG A 76 -16.63 9.90 -0.61
CA ARG A 76 -15.90 10.97 -1.31
C ARG A 76 -16.24 12.34 -0.74
N TRP A 77 -17.54 12.61 -0.48
CA TRP A 77 -17.98 13.88 0.13
C TRP A 77 -17.41 14.05 1.54
N PHE A 78 -17.44 13.00 2.39
CA PHE A 78 -16.86 13.03 3.73
C PHE A 78 -15.36 13.30 3.70
N ILE A 79 -14.63 12.63 2.80
CA ILE A 79 -13.17 12.83 2.61
C ILE A 79 -12.90 14.27 2.21
N MET A 80 -13.58 14.76 1.18
CA MET A 80 -13.43 16.14 0.69
C MET A 80 -13.66 17.15 1.81
N LYS A 81 -14.74 17.01 2.57
CA LYS A 81 -15.05 17.92 3.70
C LYS A 81 -13.99 17.81 4.81
N SER A 82 -13.54 16.61 5.13
CA SER A 82 -12.47 16.43 6.12
C SER A 82 -11.17 17.14 5.72
N TYR A 83 -10.78 17.02 4.46
CA TYR A 83 -9.58 17.67 3.93
C TYR A 83 -9.71 19.20 3.95
N LEU A 84 -10.89 19.75 3.63
CA LEU A 84 -11.16 21.20 3.70
C LEU A 84 -11.13 21.76 5.14
N PHE A 85 -11.49 20.96 6.13
CA PHE A 85 -11.48 21.37 7.53
C PHE A 85 -10.16 21.09 8.25
N ALA A 86 -9.27 20.30 7.67
CA ALA A 86 -7.95 20.04 8.22
C ALA A 86 -7.00 21.25 8.06
N ASP A 87 -6.06 21.41 8.97
CA ASP A 87 -4.99 22.40 8.87
C ASP A 87 -3.87 21.93 7.92
N ILE A 88 -3.64 20.61 7.85
CA ILE A 88 -2.62 20.01 6.98
C ILE A 88 -3.02 18.58 6.56
N ILE A 89 -2.65 18.22 5.34
CA ILE A 89 -2.75 16.86 4.81
C ILE A 89 -1.35 16.25 4.79
N LEU A 90 -1.21 15.01 5.24
CA LEU A 90 0.07 14.30 5.36
C LEU A 90 0.04 13.03 4.49
N PRO A 91 0.25 13.13 3.17
CA PRO A 91 0.34 11.95 2.31
C PRO A 91 1.62 11.15 2.63
N VAL A 92 1.53 9.82 2.60
CA VAL A 92 2.71 8.96 2.81
C VAL A 92 3.63 8.88 1.57
N SER A 93 3.19 9.42 0.44
CA SER A 93 4.02 9.62 -0.76
C SER A 93 3.44 10.75 -1.61
N GLU A 94 4.27 11.39 -2.43
CA GLU A 94 3.85 12.44 -3.37
C GLU A 94 2.82 11.94 -4.38
N SER A 95 2.93 10.67 -4.76
CA SER A 95 2.02 10.04 -5.72
C SER A 95 0.56 9.94 -5.23
N LEU A 96 0.30 10.12 -3.92
CA LEU A 96 -1.06 10.18 -3.38
C LEU A 96 -1.70 11.56 -3.57
N VAL A 97 -0.87 12.60 -3.77
CA VAL A 97 -1.34 13.93 -4.17
C VAL A 97 -1.79 13.88 -5.63
N TYR A 98 -0.87 13.49 -6.52
CA TYR A 98 -1.13 13.30 -7.95
C TYR A 98 -0.17 12.26 -8.54
N THR A 99 -0.70 11.40 -9.41
CA THR A 99 0.12 10.46 -10.20
C THR A 99 -0.57 10.10 -11.51
N GLU A 100 0.23 9.79 -12.51
CA GLU A 100 -0.23 9.17 -13.76
C GLU A 100 0.20 7.70 -13.75
N ASN A 101 -0.77 6.81 -13.95
CA ASN A 101 -0.53 5.38 -14.04
C ASN A 101 -0.62 4.95 -15.51
N THR A 102 0.51 4.53 -16.05
CA THR A 102 0.66 3.97 -17.41
C THR A 102 0.94 2.47 -17.39
N TYR A 103 1.07 1.90 -16.20
CA TYR A 103 1.35 0.48 -15.99
C TYR A 103 0.15 -0.41 -16.28
N TYR A 104 -1.03 0.00 -15.80
CA TYR A 104 -2.25 -0.82 -15.84
C TYR A 104 -2.83 -0.97 -17.25
N SER A 105 -2.79 0.08 -18.06
CA SER A 105 -3.33 0.10 -19.43
C SER A 105 -2.57 1.09 -20.29
N ASP A 106 -2.82 1.05 -21.61
CA ASP A 106 -2.23 2.03 -22.54
C ASP A 106 -2.81 3.43 -22.39
N LYS A 107 -3.98 3.55 -21.76
CA LYS A 107 -4.56 4.84 -21.39
C LYS A 107 -3.96 5.33 -20.09
N ILE A 108 -3.53 6.58 -20.07
CA ILE A 108 -3.04 7.24 -18.84
C ILE A 108 -4.19 7.35 -17.85
N LEU A 109 -4.05 6.73 -16.69
CA LEU A 109 -4.98 6.88 -15.58
C LEU A 109 -4.44 7.92 -14.61
N ARG A 110 -5.20 9.00 -14.39
CA ARG A 110 -4.85 10.06 -13.44
C ARG A 110 -5.46 9.76 -12.10
N LEU A 111 -4.64 9.74 -11.06
CA LEU A 111 -5.01 9.32 -9.71
C LEU A 111 -4.43 10.31 -8.68
N GLY A 112 -4.87 10.18 -7.44
CA GLY A 112 -4.49 11.06 -6.34
C GLY A 112 -5.60 12.04 -5.96
N TYR A 113 -5.58 12.56 -4.72
CA TYR A 113 -6.70 13.36 -4.23
C TYR A 113 -6.82 14.71 -4.95
N SER A 114 -5.73 15.33 -5.40
CA SER A 114 -5.79 16.62 -6.10
C SER A 114 -6.44 16.51 -7.49
N TYR A 115 -6.32 15.35 -8.14
CA TYR A 115 -7.04 15.07 -9.38
C TYR A 115 -8.56 15.00 -9.16
N HIS A 116 -8.98 14.44 -8.02
CA HIS A 116 -10.39 14.25 -7.71
C HIS A 116 -11.05 15.47 -7.05
N PHE A 117 -10.25 16.35 -6.43
CA PHE A 117 -10.71 17.49 -5.63
C PHE A 117 -9.99 18.78 -6.02
N ASN A 118 -10.48 19.46 -7.04
CA ASN A 118 -9.87 20.69 -7.55
C ASN A 118 -9.90 21.88 -6.56
N ASN A 119 -10.69 21.78 -5.47
CA ASN A 119 -10.95 22.89 -4.55
C ASN A 119 -10.28 22.73 -3.19
N ILE A 120 -9.35 21.76 -3.02
CA ILE A 120 -8.64 21.59 -1.76
C ILE A 120 -7.37 22.42 -1.77
N ASN A 121 -7.41 23.54 -1.01
CA ASN A 121 -6.28 24.44 -0.80
C ASN A 121 -5.58 24.17 0.55
N THR A 122 -5.97 23.12 1.26
CA THR A 122 -5.32 22.71 2.50
C THR A 122 -3.86 22.36 2.21
N PRO A 123 -2.90 22.97 2.90
CA PRO A 123 -1.48 22.67 2.68
C PRO A 123 -1.19 21.18 2.95
N TYR A 124 -0.22 20.64 2.25
CA TYR A 124 0.23 19.28 2.50
C TYR A 124 1.75 19.19 2.72
N LYS A 125 2.17 18.15 3.39
CA LYS A 125 3.57 17.77 3.54
C LYS A 125 3.68 16.25 3.47
N VAL A 126 4.51 15.74 2.56
CA VAL A 126 4.75 14.29 2.46
C VAL A 126 5.54 13.81 3.68
N ILE A 127 5.02 12.79 4.34
CA ILE A 127 5.68 12.10 5.45
C ILE A 127 5.64 10.59 5.13
N PRO A 128 6.72 10.02 4.61
CA PRO A 128 6.80 8.59 4.33
C PRO A 128 6.55 7.73 5.56
N ASN A 129 6.02 6.52 5.32
CA ASN A 129 5.92 5.53 6.39
C ASN A 129 7.32 5.15 6.89
N GLY A 130 7.49 5.10 8.20
CA GLY A 130 8.70 4.62 8.84
C GLY A 130 8.63 3.13 9.14
N LEU A 131 9.80 2.53 9.33
CA LEU A 131 9.99 1.16 9.83
C LEU A 131 10.86 1.19 11.07
N ILE A 132 10.58 0.30 12.01
CA ILE A 132 11.49 0.02 13.13
C ILE A 132 12.53 -0.96 12.61
N LEU A 133 13.76 -0.49 12.38
CA LEU A 133 14.81 -1.28 11.74
C LEU A 133 15.09 -2.58 12.51
N SER A 134 15.17 -2.52 13.83
CA SER A 134 15.41 -3.69 14.70
C SER A 134 14.41 -4.84 14.53
N ASP A 135 13.22 -4.56 14.01
CA ASP A 135 12.20 -5.58 13.79
C ASP A 135 12.47 -6.41 12.52
N TRP A 136 13.20 -5.84 11.56
CA TRP A 136 13.43 -6.43 10.23
C TRP A 136 14.91 -6.67 9.91
N GLU A 137 15.83 -6.02 10.60
CA GLU A 137 17.25 -6.21 10.41
C GLU A 137 17.68 -7.60 10.93
N ILE A 138 18.29 -8.37 10.06
CA ILE A 138 18.76 -9.73 10.33
C ILE A 138 20.18 -9.89 9.83
N PRO A 139 20.98 -10.80 10.40
CA PRO A 139 22.24 -11.23 9.76
C PRO A 139 21.94 -11.80 8.37
N TYR A 140 22.83 -11.51 7.42
CA TYR A 140 22.73 -12.10 6.09
C TYR A 140 22.75 -13.64 6.15
N VAL A 141 21.79 -14.25 5.47
CA VAL A 141 21.68 -15.70 5.28
C VAL A 141 21.68 -15.97 3.77
N GLU A 142 22.35 -17.03 3.34
CA GLU A 142 22.30 -17.44 1.94
C GLU A 142 20.86 -17.71 1.50
N LYS A 143 20.47 -17.10 0.39
CA LYS A 143 19.10 -17.18 -0.13
C LYS A 143 18.84 -18.49 -0.87
N GLU A 144 17.65 -19.03 -0.71
CA GLU A 144 17.15 -20.11 -1.55
C GLU A 144 17.01 -19.60 -3.00
N LYS A 145 17.75 -20.20 -3.94
CA LYS A 145 17.76 -19.78 -5.34
C LYS A 145 16.37 -19.93 -5.99
N ASN A 146 16.07 -19.04 -6.92
CA ASN A 146 14.84 -19.04 -7.72
C ASN A 146 13.57 -18.95 -6.86
N THR A 147 13.64 -18.29 -5.72
CA THR A 147 12.48 -18.11 -4.82
C THR A 147 11.98 -16.68 -4.83
N PHE A 148 10.66 -16.54 -4.83
CA PHE A 148 9.94 -15.27 -4.88
C PHE A 148 8.91 -15.20 -3.79
N VAL A 149 8.72 -14.05 -3.15
CA VAL A 149 7.66 -13.83 -2.18
C VAL A 149 6.86 -12.58 -2.50
N SER A 150 5.56 -12.63 -2.28
CA SER A 150 4.65 -11.48 -2.32
C SER A 150 3.73 -11.51 -1.11
N VAL A 151 3.32 -10.34 -0.61
CA VAL A 151 2.44 -10.22 0.55
C VAL A 151 1.14 -9.55 0.16
N MET A 152 0.02 -10.27 0.33
CA MET A 152 -1.32 -9.78 0.03
C MET A 152 -2.39 -10.52 0.82
N THR A 153 -3.46 -9.83 1.20
CA THR A 153 -4.67 -10.47 1.75
C THR A 153 -5.61 -10.88 0.62
N CYS A 154 -6.58 -11.73 0.91
CA CYS A 154 -7.51 -12.27 -0.09
C CYS A 154 -8.26 -11.17 -0.88
N ASP A 155 -8.60 -10.06 -0.25
CA ASP A 155 -9.27 -8.92 -0.85
C ASP A 155 -8.34 -8.03 -1.69
N GLN A 156 -7.03 -8.25 -1.64
CA GLN A 156 -6.00 -7.47 -2.34
C GLN A 156 -5.40 -8.19 -3.56
N THR A 157 -5.78 -9.44 -3.80
CA THR A 157 -5.14 -10.28 -4.82
C THR A 157 -5.16 -9.67 -6.22
N GLU A 158 -6.28 -9.09 -6.64
CA GLU A 158 -6.40 -8.39 -7.93
C GLU A 158 -5.53 -7.12 -7.96
N ARG A 159 -5.59 -6.29 -6.91
CA ARG A 159 -4.82 -5.05 -6.83
C ARG A 159 -3.32 -5.30 -6.81
N LYS A 160 -2.87 -6.39 -6.17
CA LYS A 160 -1.45 -6.74 -6.02
C LYS A 160 -0.91 -7.69 -7.08
N GLY A 161 -1.67 -7.96 -8.14
CA GLY A 161 -1.20 -8.67 -9.32
C GLY A 161 -0.98 -10.16 -9.10
N ALA A 162 -1.82 -10.82 -8.27
CA ALA A 162 -1.72 -12.26 -8.04
C ALA A 162 -1.87 -13.07 -9.33
N ASP A 163 -2.68 -12.61 -10.26
CA ASP A 163 -2.87 -13.19 -11.59
C ASP A 163 -1.57 -13.23 -12.40
N LEU A 164 -0.79 -12.14 -12.40
CA LEU A 164 0.52 -12.10 -13.05
C LEU A 164 1.49 -13.12 -12.43
N ILE A 165 1.49 -13.23 -11.10
CA ILE A 165 2.33 -14.22 -10.40
C ILE A 165 1.95 -15.64 -10.81
N ILE A 166 0.65 -15.95 -10.84
CA ILE A 166 0.14 -17.28 -11.23
C ILE A 166 0.49 -17.61 -12.67
N ASN A 167 0.32 -16.66 -13.58
CA ASN A 167 0.56 -16.89 -15.00
C ASN A 167 2.06 -17.06 -15.28
N VAL A 168 2.93 -16.22 -14.71
CA VAL A 168 4.37 -16.37 -14.88
C VAL A 168 4.91 -17.63 -14.20
N ALA A 169 4.30 -18.07 -13.09
CA ALA A 169 4.69 -19.32 -12.42
C ALA A 169 4.49 -20.56 -13.29
N LYS A 170 3.46 -20.56 -14.16
CA LYS A 170 3.25 -21.64 -15.16
C LYS A 170 4.38 -21.73 -16.18
N LEU A 171 5.01 -20.59 -16.50
CA LEU A 171 6.12 -20.49 -17.46
C LEU A 171 7.48 -20.82 -16.80
N LEU A 172 7.65 -20.45 -15.53
CA LEU A 172 8.89 -20.59 -14.75
C LEU A 172 8.78 -21.72 -13.73
N THR A 173 8.71 -22.96 -14.23
CA THR A 173 8.49 -24.17 -13.39
C THR A 173 9.64 -24.52 -12.45
N ASN A 174 10.84 -23.99 -12.70
CA ASN A 174 12.02 -24.11 -11.85
C ASN A 174 12.09 -23.04 -10.74
N CYS A 175 11.12 -22.14 -10.68
CA CYS A 175 11.01 -21.11 -9.64
C CYS A 175 9.93 -21.47 -8.64
N THR A 176 10.06 -21.02 -7.39
CA THR A 176 9.04 -21.17 -6.34
C THR A 176 8.49 -19.80 -5.95
N PHE A 177 7.16 -19.68 -5.89
CA PHE A 177 6.48 -18.44 -5.56
C PHE A 177 5.69 -18.60 -4.26
N TYR A 178 6.03 -17.80 -3.25
CA TYR A 178 5.34 -17.75 -1.98
C TYR A 178 4.39 -16.55 -1.96
N ILE A 179 3.14 -16.76 -1.54
CA ILE A 179 2.15 -15.71 -1.31
C ILE A 179 1.76 -15.75 0.17
N ALA A 180 2.23 -14.78 0.94
CA ALA A 180 1.88 -14.62 2.34
C ALA A 180 0.67 -13.70 2.51
N GLY A 181 -0.16 -13.94 3.54
CA GLY A 181 -1.34 -13.14 3.89
C GLY A 181 -2.67 -13.76 3.45
N THR A 182 -2.67 -14.74 2.55
CA THR A 182 -3.86 -15.50 2.14
C THR A 182 -3.57 -16.97 1.95
N ARG A 183 -4.60 -17.82 2.08
CA ARG A 183 -4.52 -19.26 1.79
C ARG A 183 -5.07 -19.63 0.41
N PHE A 184 -5.74 -18.71 -0.26
CA PHE A 184 -6.32 -18.91 -1.59
C PHE A 184 -6.35 -17.60 -2.37
N ILE A 185 -6.41 -17.70 -3.68
CA ILE A 185 -6.58 -16.57 -4.57
C ILE A 185 -8.01 -16.59 -5.12
N LYS A 186 -8.73 -15.49 -4.95
CA LYS A 186 -10.12 -15.39 -5.39
C LYS A 186 -10.23 -15.65 -6.89
N GLY A 187 -11.14 -16.57 -7.27
CA GLY A 187 -11.38 -16.93 -8.68
C GLY A 187 -10.36 -17.91 -9.27
N VAL A 188 -9.47 -18.47 -8.45
CA VAL A 188 -8.50 -19.50 -8.87
C VAL A 188 -8.82 -20.79 -8.11
N GLU A 189 -9.26 -21.83 -8.83
CA GLU A 189 -9.59 -23.13 -8.24
C GLU A 189 -8.35 -23.97 -7.99
N GLU A 190 -7.39 -23.94 -8.92
CA GLU A 190 -6.15 -24.72 -8.82
C GLU A 190 -4.94 -23.83 -9.06
N LEU A 191 -4.00 -23.86 -8.13
CA LEU A 191 -2.73 -23.14 -8.22
C LEU A 191 -1.67 -24.00 -8.94
N PRO A 192 -0.76 -23.37 -9.69
CA PRO A 192 0.45 -24.06 -10.16
C PRO A 192 1.21 -24.70 -8.99
N LYS A 193 1.80 -25.89 -9.20
CA LYS A 193 2.50 -26.66 -8.17
C LYS A 193 3.63 -25.88 -7.47
N ASN A 194 4.19 -24.91 -8.15
CA ASN A 194 5.26 -24.04 -7.65
C ASN A 194 4.77 -22.73 -7.02
N VAL A 195 3.44 -22.53 -6.86
CA VAL A 195 2.85 -21.42 -6.12
C VAL A 195 2.32 -21.92 -4.79
N LYS A 196 2.75 -21.32 -3.67
CA LYS A 196 2.39 -21.70 -2.30
C LYS A 196 1.77 -20.53 -1.56
N CYS A 197 0.47 -20.62 -1.26
CA CYS A 197 -0.25 -19.66 -0.41
C CYS A 197 -0.09 -20.06 1.06
N LEU A 198 0.62 -19.26 1.84
CA LEU A 198 1.05 -19.60 3.21
C LEU A 198 0.03 -19.18 4.29
N GLY A 199 -1.01 -18.40 3.91
CA GLY A 199 -1.91 -17.81 4.89
C GLY A 199 -1.28 -16.62 5.61
N ARG A 200 -1.94 -16.16 6.68
CA ARG A 200 -1.44 -15.06 7.50
C ARG A 200 -0.25 -15.53 8.33
N LEU A 201 0.84 -14.82 8.22
CA LEU A 201 2.06 -15.00 8.98
C LEU A 201 2.18 -13.93 10.07
N THR A 202 2.82 -14.27 11.17
CA THR A 202 3.27 -13.31 12.18
C THR A 202 4.45 -12.50 11.62
N PRO A 203 4.79 -11.32 12.19
CA PRO A 203 5.97 -10.57 11.78
C PRO A 203 7.27 -11.38 11.81
N SER A 204 7.45 -12.24 12.81
CA SER A 204 8.62 -13.13 12.91
C SER A 204 8.66 -14.14 11.77
N GLU A 205 7.55 -14.85 11.51
CA GLU A 205 7.46 -15.83 10.42
C GLU A 205 7.66 -15.17 9.05
N LEU A 206 7.14 -13.94 8.88
CA LEU A 206 7.33 -13.18 7.64
C LEU A 206 8.79 -12.76 7.45
N ARG A 207 9.45 -12.32 8.51
CA ARG A 207 10.88 -12.02 8.52
C ARG A 207 11.72 -13.26 8.18
N ASP A 208 11.38 -14.43 8.76
CA ASP A 208 12.06 -15.70 8.46
C ASP A 208 11.84 -16.13 7.01
N LEU A 209 10.66 -15.86 6.44
CA LEU A 209 10.39 -16.09 5.03
C LEU A 209 11.21 -15.16 4.14
N TYR A 210 11.25 -13.87 4.45
CA TYR A 210 12.07 -12.89 3.72
C TYR A 210 13.57 -13.23 3.80
N SER A 211 14.05 -13.70 4.96
CA SER A 211 15.47 -14.05 5.14
C SER A 211 15.95 -15.13 4.17
N LYS A 212 15.08 -16.07 3.82
CA LYS A 212 15.39 -17.20 2.93
C LYS A 212 15.09 -16.94 1.47
N THR A 213 14.14 -16.02 1.18
CA THR A 213 13.67 -15.78 -0.19
C THR A 213 14.56 -14.81 -0.91
N GLN A 214 14.90 -15.11 -2.18
CA GLN A 214 15.78 -14.31 -2.99
C GLN A 214 15.13 -13.00 -3.47
N PHE A 215 13.89 -13.06 -3.98
CA PHE A 215 13.20 -11.93 -4.58
C PHE A 215 11.89 -11.59 -3.89
N TYR A 216 11.56 -10.29 -3.85
CA TYR A 216 10.26 -9.81 -3.43
C TYR A 216 9.47 -9.26 -4.62
N LEU A 217 8.24 -9.72 -4.84
CA LEU A 217 7.36 -9.25 -5.92
C LEU A 217 6.29 -8.28 -5.38
N GLN A 218 6.30 -7.03 -5.85
CA GLN A 218 5.25 -6.03 -5.60
C GLN A 218 4.65 -5.58 -6.93
N LEU A 219 3.75 -6.39 -7.50
CA LEU A 219 3.15 -6.18 -8.82
C LEU A 219 1.82 -5.42 -8.74
N SER A 220 1.74 -4.44 -7.86
CA SER A 220 0.52 -3.70 -7.57
C SER A 220 0.07 -2.83 -8.75
N ASN A 221 -1.25 -2.73 -8.95
CA ASN A 221 -1.87 -1.77 -9.88
C ASN A 221 -1.89 -0.34 -9.28
N PHE A 222 -1.88 -0.26 -7.97
CA PHE A 222 -1.77 0.98 -7.19
C PHE A 222 -1.23 0.67 -5.80
N GLU A 223 -0.30 1.49 -5.30
CA GLU A 223 0.28 1.35 -3.96
C GLU A 223 0.42 2.72 -3.27
N GLY A 224 0.07 2.80 -2.00
CA GLY A 224 0.18 4.04 -1.23
C GLY A 224 1.62 4.43 -0.94
N PHE A 225 2.39 3.46 -0.42
CA PHE A 225 3.82 3.60 -0.14
C PHE A 225 4.57 2.33 -0.49
N GLY A 226 4.22 1.20 0.12
CA GLY A 226 4.91 -0.08 -0.09
C GLY A 226 5.73 -0.51 1.14
N VAL A 227 5.14 -0.51 2.32
CA VAL A 227 5.83 -0.90 3.56
C VAL A 227 6.44 -2.30 3.45
N ALA A 228 5.69 -3.27 2.91
CA ALA A 228 6.14 -4.66 2.80
C ALA A 228 7.38 -4.85 1.90
N ILE A 229 7.57 -4.01 0.88
CA ILE A 229 8.80 -4.06 0.08
C ILE A 229 10.00 -3.56 0.88
N CYS A 230 9.82 -2.51 1.70
CA CYS A 230 10.89 -2.02 2.57
C CYS A 230 11.29 -3.07 3.62
N GLU A 231 10.30 -3.77 4.21
CA GLU A 231 10.53 -4.89 5.11
C GLU A 231 11.36 -6.00 4.45
N ALA A 232 10.97 -6.40 3.23
CA ALA A 232 11.68 -7.42 2.47
C ALA A 232 13.10 -7.01 2.08
N MET A 233 13.31 -5.74 1.68
CA MET A 233 14.64 -5.20 1.37
C MET A 233 15.56 -5.18 2.59
N LEU A 234 15.03 -4.85 3.78
CA LEU A 234 15.78 -4.95 5.06
C LEU A 234 16.19 -6.39 5.37
N CYS A 235 15.46 -7.37 4.86
CA CYS A 235 15.81 -8.79 4.93
C CYS A 235 16.58 -9.28 3.69
N TYR A 236 17.21 -8.39 2.93
CA TYR A 236 18.03 -8.67 1.73
C TYR A 236 17.29 -9.36 0.56
N CYS A 237 15.95 -9.21 0.44
CA CYS A 237 15.27 -9.60 -0.78
C CYS A 237 15.53 -8.58 -1.90
N VAL A 238 15.86 -9.06 -3.10
CA VAL A 238 15.93 -8.18 -4.29
C VAL A 238 14.51 -7.86 -4.77
N PRO A 239 14.12 -6.57 -4.85
CA PRO A 239 12.76 -6.20 -5.22
C PRO A 239 12.53 -6.24 -6.74
N ILE A 240 11.36 -6.76 -7.14
CA ILE A 240 10.81 -6.65 -8.50
C ILE A 240 9.45 -5.98 -8.37
N VAL A 241 9.30 -4.77 -8.89
CA VAL A 241 8.11 -3.94 -8.65
C VAL A 241 7.45 -3.47 -9.93
N SER A 242 6.15 -3.21 -9.86
CA SER A 242 5.43 -2.48 -10.91
C SER A 242 5.81 -1.00 -10.94
N ASP A 243 5.77 -0.39 -12.12
CA ASP A 243 6.02 1.05 -12.33
C ASP A 243 4.81 1.88 -11.91
N VAL A 244 4.47 1.85 -10.63
CA VAL A 244 3.34 2.60 -10.08
C VAL A 244 3.71 3.37 -8.82
N ASN A 245 3.12 4.54 -8.68
CA ASN A 245 3.22 5.36 -7.48
C ASN A 245 4.68 5.60 -7.06
N PHE A 246 5.00 5.30 -5.80
CA PHE A 246 6.32 5.53 -5.21
C PHE A 246 7.23 4.30 -5.24
N LEU A 247 6.77 3.16 -5.77
CA LEU A 247 7.55 1.91 -5.79
C LEU A 247 8.90 2.04 -6.51
N PRO A 248 8.98 2.65 -7.72
CA PRO A 248 10.27 2.86 -8.38
C PRO A 248 11.27 3.69 -7.55
N ASN A 249 10.77 4.67 -6.79
CA ASN A 249 11.62 5.52 -5.95
C ASN A 249 12.18 4.75 -4.73
N ILE A 250 11.40 3.80 -4.17
CA ILE A 250 11.87 2.94 -3.08
C ILE A 250 12.99 2.02 -3.56
N VAL A 251 12.82 1.44 -4.74
CA VAL A 251 13.75 0.45 -5.30
C VAL A 251 15.03 1.12 -5.82
N GLY A 252 14.92 2.30 -6.44
CA GLY A 252 16.08 2.94 -7.09
C GLY A 252 16.74 2.00 -8.08
N ASP A 253 18.05 1.78 -7.90
CA ASP A 253 18.93 0.89 -8.69
C ASP A 253 19.19 -0.47 -8.00
N THR A 254 18.50 -0.75 -6.89
CA THR A 254 18.73 -1.99 -6.13
C THR A 254 17.80 -3.13 -6.52
N GLY A 255 17.02 -3.00 -7.60
CA GLY A 255 16.09 -4.02 -8.06
C GLY A 255 15.55 -3.77 -9.47
N PHE A 256 14.43 -4.37 -9.79
CA PHE A 256 13.88 -4.41 -11.14
C PHE A 256 12.49 -3.77 -11.21
N ILE A 257 12.21 -3.06 -12.32
CA ILE A 257 10.93 -2.36 -12.51
C ILE A 257 10.19 -2.98 -13.71
N LEU A 258 8.98 -3.46 -13.46
CA LEU A 258 8.04 -3.91 -14.49
C LEU A 258 7.27 -2.70 -15.03
N ARG A 259 7.57 -2.27 -16.26
CA ARG A 259 7.03 -1.05 -16.88
C ARG A 259 5.57 -1.15 -17.32
N LYS A 260 5.12 -2.33 -17.68
CA LYS A 260 3.75 -2.61 -18.15
C LYS A 260 3.24 -3.88 -17.49
N ARG A 261 1.92 -3.94 -17.27
CA ARG A 261 1.21 -5.07 -16.70
C ARG A 261 1.04 -6.20 -17.73
N GLU A 262 2.16 -6.82 -18.10
CA GLU A 262 2.23 -7.86 -19.13
C GLU A 262 3.04 -9.06 -18.63
N GLU A 263 2.50 -10.26 -18.86
CA GLU A 263 3.13 -11.53 -18.45
C GLU A 263 4.48 -11.75 -19.11
N ILE A 264 4.56 -11.50 -20.43
CA ILE A 264 5.81 -11.67 -21.21
C ILE A 264 6.89 -10.71 -20.73
N MET A 265 6.49 -9.48 -20.35
CA MET A 265 7.44 -8.51 -19.80
C MET A 265 7.90 -8.93 -18.40
N LEU A 266 6.98 -9.43 -17.56
CA LEU A 266 7.33 -9.93 -16.22
C LEU A 266 8.28 -11.14 -16.31
N GLU A 267 8.01 -12.08 -17.22
CA GLU A 267 8.89 -13.21 -17.47
C GLU A 267 10.31 -12.77 -17.83
N LYS A 268 10.44 -11.79 -18.74
CA LYS A 268 11.74 -11.22 -19.12
C LYS A 268 12.44 -10.56 -17.94
N VAL A 269 11.72 -9.77 -17.14
CA VAL A 269 12.29 -9.11 -15.95
C VAL A 269 12.79 -10.14 -14.94
N ILE A 270 12.01 -11.20 -14.68
CA ILE A 270 12.43 -12.28 -13.78
C ILE A 270 13.67 -13.01 -14.33
N LYS A 271 13.70 -13.37 -15.61
CA LYS A 271 14.86 -14.02 -16.22
C LYS A 271 16.13 -13.15 -16.13
N ASN A 272 16.00 -11.85 -16.35
CA ASN A 272 17.11 -10.93 -16.17
C ASN A 272 17.57 -10.90 -14.71
N ALA A 273 16.65 -10.80 -13.76
CA ALA A 273 16.97 -10.81 -12.34
C ALA A 273 17.67 -12.11 -11.88
N LEU A 274 17.29 -13.25 -12.43
CA LEU A 274 17.93 -14.54 -12.15
C LEU A 274 19.34 -14.67 -12.73
N ASN A 275 19.64 -13.94 -13.81
CA ASN A 275 20.96 -13.97 -14.48
C ASN A 275 21.93 -12.93 -13.89
N ASP A 276 21.42 -11.92 -13.19
CA ASP A 276 22.20 -10.79 -12.65
C ASP A 276 22.76 -11.08 -11.24
N ASN A 277 22.53 -12.29 -10.73
CA ASN A 277 22.93 -12.77 -9.39
C ASN A 277 24.04 -13.83 -9.46
#